data_3bb95f5efb221be6f6e6d16e299005e9
#
_entry.id   3bb95f5efb221be6f6e6d16e299005e9
#
_cell.length_a   1.000
_cell.length_b   1.000
_cell.length_c   1.000
_cell.angle_alpha   90.00
_cell.angle_beta   90.00
_cell.angle_gamma   90.00
#
_symmetry.space_group_name_H-M   'P 1'
#
loop_
_entity.id
_entity.type
_entity.pdbx_description
1 polymer ?
#
loop_
_entity_poly.entity_id
_entity_poly.type
_entity_poly.pdbx_seq_one_letter_code
_entity_poly.pdbx_strand_id
1 'polypeptide(L)'
;MTRMSTGIQVVDDLLGGGIRTGALNLVYGAPGVGKTSLCMSIALGLCDEEGSVVVLDTENGWSETRLAGVCEAVGKPGRDKSVKVYRSGTMAEQHRIASKIIEEDIESNDWAPRAIVMDSAVAHYHASLLGTPAGFLASKARELQGRLSVQVNSLVRLASSYNSVLMATSWLKSGVGEKMSEKKIIEVALQAKQEKPVGDVEGAFGAVGYGLIGGQHIAYMAKSIIRMSATKLRHDVKALVLEKCVDAATARVVFVQLDQRGVTSYGEPKVLPMSEAIAVVLGELK
;
A
#
# COMPACT_ATOMS: atom_id res chain seq x y z
N MET A 1 7.45 6.59 -17.49
CA MET A 1 6.66 6.47 -16.24
C MET A 1 5.78 7.70 -16.13
N THR A 2 4.50 7.50 -16.06
CA THR A 2 3.47 8.53 -15.96
C THR A 2 2.76 8.42 -14.61
N ARG A 3 1.78 9.28 -14.36
CA ARG A 3 0.87 9.17 -13.23
C ARG A 3 -0.55 8.99 -13.73
N MET A 4 -1.35 8.24 -13.00
CA MET A 4 -2.76 8.02 -13.27
C MET A 4 -3.57 8.49 -12.06
N SER A 5 -4.73 9.11 -12.30
CA SER A 5 -5.64 9.44 -11.21
C SER A 5 -6.17 8.17 -10.57
N THR A 6 -6.17 8.12 -9.24
CA THR A 6 -6.72 7.00 -8.46
C THR A 6 -8.25 6.98 -8.44
N GLY A 7 -8.90 8.04 -8.93
CA GLY A 7 -10.33 8.27 -8.77
C GLY A 7 -10.72 8.79 -7.36
N ILE A 8 -9.75 8.94 -6.46
CA ILE A 8 -9.95 9.46 -5.10
C ILE A 8 -9.12 10.73 -4.98
N GLN A 9 -9.76 11.90 -5.15
CA GLN A 9 -9.08 13.20 -5.25
C GLN A 9 -8.06 13.44 -4.14
N VAL A 10 -8.43 13.17 -2.88
CA VAL A 10 -7.56 13.39 -1.73
C VAL A 10 -6.30 12.50 -1.75
N VAL A 11 -6.37 11.31 -2.35
CA VAL A 11 -5.22 10.41 -2.56
C VAL A 11 -4.34 10.93 -3.69
N ASP A 12 -4.93 11.42 -4.77
CA ASP A 12 -4.20 12.04 -5.86
C ASP A 12 -3.44 13.27 -5.38
N ASP A 13 -4.06 14.14 -4.59
CA ASP A 13 -3.44 15.32 -3.99
C ASP A 13 -2.30 14.93 -3.02
N LEU A 14 -2.50 13.88 -2.21
CA LEU A 14 -1.47 13.34 -1.34
C LEU A 14 -0.22 12.91 -2.13
N LEU A 15 -0.43 12.24 -3.26
CA LEU A 15 0.62 11.71 -4.13
C LEU A 15 1.20 12.74 -5.12
N GLY A 16 0.72 13.98 -5.11
CA GLY A 16 1.19 15.04 -6.00
C GLY A 16 0.64 14.96 -7.41
N GLY A 17 -0.62 14.53 -7.55
CA GLY A 17 -1.37 14.49 -8.81
C GLY A 17 -1.52 13.09 -9.41
N GLY A 18 -1.71 12.09 -8.56
CA GLY A 18 -2.00 10.71 -8.96
C GLY A 18 -0.90 9.70 -8.66
N ILE A 19 -1.22 8.43 -8.83
CA ILE A 19 -0.35 7.30 -8.52
C ILE A 19 0.61 6.99 -9.69
N ARG A 20 1.86 6.68 -9.37
CA ARG A 20 2.92 6.41 -10.38
C ARG A 20 2.74 5.06 -11.04
N THR A 21 2.86 5.02 -12.38
CA THR A 21 2.89 3.79 -13.20
C THR A 21 4.31 3.23 -13.32
N GLY A 22 4.42 1.94 -13.65
CA GLY A 22 5.68 1.25 -13.89
C GLY A 22 6.59 1.16 -12.66
N ALA A 23 6.02 1.34 -11.45
CA ALA A 23 6.77 1.38 -10.21
C ALA A 23 5.94 0.81 -9.06
N LEU A 24 6.61 0.31 -8.01
CA LEU A 24 5.96 -0.16 -6.80
C LEU A 24 5.45 1.01 -5.97
N ASN A 25 4.15 0.99 -5.67
CA ASN A 25 3.48 1.83 -4.68
C ASN A 25 3.07 0.94 -3.51
N LEU A 26 3.60 1.20 -2.32
CA LEU A 26 3.43 0.35 -1.16
C LEU A 26 2.43 0.97 -0.18
N VAL A 27 1.45 0.18 0.25
CA VAL A 27 0.51 0.53 1.32
C VAL A 27 0.73 -0.41 2.49
N TYR A 28 0.99 0.11 3.68
CA TYR A 28 1.18 -0.74 4.85
C TYR A 28 0.44 -0.20 6.09
N GLY A 29 0.23 -1.07 7.06
CA GLY A 29 -0.47 -0.72 8.31
C GLY A 29 -0.92 -1.95 9.07
N ALA A 30 -1.58 -1.73 10.21
CA ALA A 30 -2.10 -2.80 11.06
C ALA A 30 -3.07 -3.72 10.30
N PRO A 31 -3.22 -4.99 10.71
CA PRO A 31 -4.30 -5.84 10.23
C PRO A 31 -5.67 -5.17 10.42
N GLY A 32 -6.56 -5.34 9.45
CA GLY A 32 -7.92 -4.79 9.52
C GLY A 32 -8.04 -3.27 9.32
N VAL A 33 -6.95 -2.52 9.10
CA VAL A 33 -7.02 -1.06 8.95
C VAL A 33 -7.66 -0.60 7.63
N GLY A 34 -7.81 -1.48 6.63
CA GLY A 34 -8.47 -1.18 5.36
C GLY A 34 -7.57 -1.11 4.13
N LYS A 35 -6.33 -1.63 4.20
CA LYS A 35 -5.37 -1.65 3.08
C LYS A 35 -5.95 -2.25 1.79
N THR A 36 -6.57 -3.42 1.91
CA THR A 36 -7.28 -4.11 0.81
C THR A 36 -8.35 -3.21 0.20
N SER A 37 -9.18 -2.55 1.03
CA SER A 37 -10.24 -1.65 0.54
C SER A 37 -9.66 -0.46 -0.22
N LEU A 38 -8.55 0.13 0.26
CA LEU A 38 -7.88 1.22 -0.43
C LEU A 38 -7.33 0.75 -1.79
N CYS A 39 -6.61 -0.37 -1.82
CA CYS A 39 -6.06 -0.91 -3.07
C CYS A 39 -7.18 -1.30 -4.06
N MET A 40 -8.28 -1.88 -3.57
CA MET A 40 -9.44 -2.23 -4.38
C MET A 40 -10.09 -0.99 -5.00
N SER A 41 -10.35 0.06 -4.20
CA SER A 41 -10.93 1.32 -4.69
C SER A 41 -10.05 2.00 -5.74
N ILE A 42 -8.73 2.04 -5.51
CA ILE A 42 -7.78 2.61 -6.47
C ILE A 42 -7.76 1.75 -7.75
N ALA A 43 -7.59 0.44 -7.64
CA ALA A 43 -7.49 -0.46 -8.79
C ALA A 43 -8.74 -0.38 -9.68
N LEU A 44 -9.93 -0.40 -9.08
CA LEU A 44 -11.19 -0.28 -9.82
C LEU A 44 -11.39 1.15 -10.35
N GLY A 45 -10.94 2.17 -9.63
CA GLY A 45 -10.90 3.55 -10.11
C GLY A 45 -10.05 3.74 -11.37
N LEU A 46 -8.96 2.99 -11.50
CA LEU A 46 -8.07 2.99 -12.67
C LEU A 46 -8.63 2.20 -13.87
N CYS A 47 -9.55 1.25 -13.63
CA CYS A 47 -10.11 0.39 -14.66
C CYS A 47 -10.99 1.20 -15.62
N ASP A 48 -10.64 1.23 -16.91
CA ASP A 48 -11.41 1.82 -18.00
C ASP A 48 -12.14 0.74 -18.81
N GLU A 49 -12.65 1.08 -20.00
CA GLU A 49 -13.43 0.15 -20.82
C GLU A 49 -12.61 -1.02 -21.35
N GLU A 50 -11.34 -0.80 -21.63
CA GLU A 50 -10.44 -1.79 -22.23
C GLU A 50 -9.47 -2.38 -21.20
N GLY A 51 -9.33 -1.73 -20.05
CA GLY A 51 -8.35 -2.08 -19.04
C GLY A 51 -8.81 -3.17 -18.08
N SER A 52 -7.88 -4.00 -17.65
CA SER A 52 -8.08 -5.03 -16.63
C SER A 52 -7.35 -4.72 -15.33
N VAL A 53 -7.75 -5.40 -14.26
CA VAL A 53 -7.08 -5.42 -12.97
C VAL A 53 -6.59 -6.82 -12.69
N VAL A 54 -5.33 -6.96 -12.36
CA VAL A 54 -4.71 -8.24 -11.99
C VAL A 54 -4.38 -8.21 -10.50
N VAL A 55 -4.81 -9.22 -9.77
CA VAL A 55 -4.64 -9.31 -8.32
C VAL A 55 -4.00 -10.63 -7.93
N LEU A 56 -2.91 -10.59 -7.17
CA LEU A 56 -2.37 -11.70 -6.41
C LEU A 56 -2.85 -11.57 -4.97
N ASP A 57 -3.89 -12.32 -4.64
CA ASP A 57 -4.56 -12.32 -3.34
C ASP A 57 -4.04 -13.46 -2.45
N THR A 58 -3.34 -13.13 -1.37
CA THR A 58 -2.75 -14.08 -0.43
C THR A 58 -3.56 -14.22 0.87
N GLU A 59 -4.57 -13.36 1.06
CA GLU A 59 -5.36 -13.28 2.29
C GLU A 59 -6.87 -13.53 2.05
N ASN A 60 -7.25 -13.87 0.80
CA ASN A 60 -8.64 -14.06 0.37
C ASN A 60 -9.55 -12.84 0.62
N GLY A 61 -8.98 -11.64 0.49
CA GLY A 61 -9.67 -10.37 0.70
C GLY A 61 -10.49 -9.87 -0.49
N TRP A 62 -10.24 -10.40 -1.70
CA TRP A 62 -10.84 -9.98 -2.96
C TRP A 62 -12.01 -10.88 -3.37
N SER A 63 -13.15 -10.74 -2.68
CA SER A 63 -14.37 -11.47 -3.00
C SER A 63 -15.21 -10.75 -4.07
N GLU A 64 -15.98 -11.52 -4.84
CA GLU A 64 -16.87 -10.98 -5.90
C GLU A 64 -17.86 -9.96 -5.34
N THR A 65 -18.46 -10.25 -4.16
CA THR A 65 -19.42 -9.34 -3.51
C THR A 65 -18.78 -7.98 -3.18
N ARG A 66 -17.52 -7.98 -2.68
CA ARG A 66 -16.81 -6.74 -2.37
C ARG A 66 -16.45 -5.99 -3.65
N LEU A 67 -15.98 -6.70 -4.68
CA LEU A 67 -15.65 -6.11 -5.97
C LEU A 67 -16.86 -5.42 -6.58
N ALA A 68 -18.02 -6.08 -6.65
CA ALA A 68 -19.23 -5.49 -7.16
C ALA A 68 -19.64 -4.23 -6.39
N GLY A 69 -19.64 -4.26 -5.06
CA GLY A 69 -19.98 -3.10 -4.23
C GLY A 69 -19.05 -1.91 -4.42
N VAL A 70 -17.73 -2.16 -4.54
CA VAL A 70 -16.76 -1.08 -4.80
C VAL A 70 -16.87 -0.55 -6.21
N CYS A 71 -17.14 -1.40 -7.23
CA CYS A 71 -17.39 -0.98 -8.61
C CYS A 71 -18.55 0.00 -8.71
N GLU A 72 -19.66 -0.27 -8.01
CA GLU A 72 -20.79 0.65 -7.93
C GLU A 72 -20.40 1.99 -7.31
N ALA A 73 -19.66 1.95 -6.21
CA ALA A 73 -19.25 3.15 -5.47
C ALA A 73 -18.27 4.06 -6.23
N VAL A 74 -17.36 3.47 -7.02
CA VAL A 74 -16.44 4.24 -7.87
C VAL A 74 -17.07 4.64 -9.22
N GLY A 75 -18.36 4.40 -9.41
CA GLY A 75 -19.10 4.76 -10.63
C GLY A 75 -18.76 3.92 -11.86
N LYS A 76 -18.31 2.67 -11.64
CA LYS A 76 -17.88 1.74 -12.71
C LYS A 76 -18.58 0.38 -12.58
N PRO A 77 -19.93 0.32 -12.61
CA PRO A 77 -20.68 -0.92 -12.45
C PRO A 77 -20.29 -1.95 -13.53
N GLY A 78 -20.19 -3.22 -13.13
CA GLY A 78 -19.83 -4.33 -14.01
C GLY A 78 -18.34 -4.50 -14.32
N ARG A 79 -17.46 -3.61 -13.82
CA ARG A 79 -16.00 -3.72 -14.00
C ARG A 79 -15.36 -4.76 -13.09
N ASP A 80 -16.07 -5.31 -12.11
CA ASP A 80 -15.67 -6.48 -11.35
C ASP A 80 -15.30 -7.67 -12.24
N LYS A 81 -15.93 -7.80 -13.42
CA LYS A 81 -15.64 -8.82 -14.43
C LYS A 81 -14.29 -8.65 -15.12
N SER A 82 -13.73 -7.44 -15.10
CA SER A 82 -12.39 -7.15 -15.64
C SER A 82 -11.29 -7.39 -14.60
N VAL A 83 -11.63 -7.95 -13.42
CA VAL A 83 -10.66 -8.26 -12.36
C VAL A 83 -10.30 -9.74 -12.38
N LYS A 84 -9.03 -10.03 -12.62
CA LYS A 84 -8.49 -11.39 -12.52
C LYS A 84 -7.79 -11.58 -11.17
N VAL A 85 -8.31 -12.49 -10.36
CA VAL A 85 -7.77 -12.78 -9.02
C VAL A 85 -7.04 -14.12 -9.01
N TYR A 86 -5.74 -14.09 -8.75
CA TYR A 86 -4.90 -15.24 -8.49
C TYR A 86 -4.77 -15.45 -6.99
N ARG A 87 -5.08 -16.64 -6.50
CA ARG A 87 -4.93 -16.99 -5.08
C ARG A 87 -3.75 -17.92 -4.88
N SER A 88 -3.08 -17.78 -3.76
CA SER A 88 -1.97 -18.65 -3.37
C SER A 88 -2.12 -19.10 -1.92
N GLY A 89 -1.79 -20.35 -1.64
CA GLY A 89 -1.79 -20.93 -0.30
C GLY A 89 -0.41 -21.00 0.32
N THR A 90 0.65 -20.79 -0.46
CA THR A 90 2.04 -20.92 -0.01
C THR A 90 2.96 -19.88 -0.63
N MET A 91 4.12 -19.63 0.01
CA MET A 91 5.16 -18.75 -0.52
C MET A 91 5.73 -19.24 -1.87
N ALA A 92 5.79 -20.54 -2.10
CA ALA A 92 6.26 -21.13 -3.35
C ALA A 92 5.27 -20.87 -4.49
N GLU A 93 3.98 -21.04 -4.20
CA GLU A 93 2.90 -20.78 -5.16
C GLU A 93 2.78 -19.27 -5.46
N GLN A 94 2.82 -18.42 -4.43
CA GLN A 94 2.89 -16.97 -4.58
C GLN A 94 4.06 -16.57 -5.49
N HIS A 95 5.24 -17.16 -5.27
CA HIS A 95 6.42 -16.89 -6.09
C HIS A 95 6.19 -17.29 -7.56
N ARG A 96 5.66 -18.47 -7.82
CA ARG A 96 5.38 -18.96 -9.18
C ARG A 96 4.36 -18.08 -9.90
N ILE A 97 3.30 -17.66 -9.19
CA ILE A 97 2.27 -16.78 -9.77
C ILE A 97 2.86 -15.41 -10.12
N ALA A 98 3.55 -14.76 -9.17
CA ALA A 98 4.10 -13.41 -9.36
C ALA A 98 5.24 -13.35 -10.39
N SER A 99 6.05 -14.42 -10.52
CA SER A 99 7.23 -14.38 -11.39
C SER A 99 7.02 -15.00 -12.78
N LYS A 100 5.87 -15.66 -13.01
CA LYS A 100 5.64 -16.38 -14.26
C LYS A 100 4.19 -16.34 -14.74
N ILE A 101 3.22 -16.85 -13.94
CA ILE A 101 1.86 -17.10 -14.40
C ILE A 101 1.14 -15.83 -14.83
N ILE A 102 1.28 -14.73 -14.07
CA ILE A 102 0.61 -13.47 -14.41
C ILE A 102 1.09 -12.95 -15.76
N GLU A 103 2.40 -12.99 -16.05
CA GLU A 103 2.96 -12.54 -17.32
C GLU A 103 2.46 -13.42 -18.48
N GLU A 104 2.52 -14.74 -18.34
CA GLU A 104 2.04 -15.71 -19.33
C GLU A 104 0.54 -15.54 -19.65
N ASP A 105 -0.28 -15.33 -18.61
CA ASP A 105 -1.72 -15.13 -18.80
C ASP A 105 -2.06 -13.79 -19.47
N ILE A 106 -1.33 -12.72 -19.15
CA ILE A 106 -1.50 -11.42 -19.77
C ILE A 106 -1.16 -11.52 -21.28
N GLU A 107 -0.02 -12.12 -21.62
CA GLU A 107 0.42 -12.29 -23.00
C GLU A 107 -0.52 -13.20 -23.81
N SER A 108 -0.96 -14.31 -23.20
CA SER A 108 -1.82 -15.29 -23.88
C SER A 108 -3.24 -14.78 -24.16
N ASN A 109 -3.73 -13.83 -23.38
CA ASN A 109 -5.09 -13.30 -23.51
C ASN A 109 -5.13 -11.86 -24.04
N ASP A 110 -3.98 -11.30 -24.44
CA ASP A 110 -3.84 -9.92 -24.89
C ASP A 110 -4.46 -8.89 -23.96
N TRP A 111 -4.20 -9.05 -22.66
CA TRP A 111 -4.74 -8.15 -21.65
C TRP A 111 -3.92 -6.87 -21.53
N ALA A 112 -4.61 -5.78 -21.25
CA ALA A 112 -4.00 -4.48 -20.95
C ALA A 112 -4.25 -4.11 -19.47
N PRO A 113 -3.45 -4.62 -18.50
CA PRO A 113 -3.68 -4.34 -17.10
C PRO A 113 -3.45 -2.84 -16.80
N ARG A 114 -4.44 -2.18 -16.20
CA ARG A 114 -4.30 -0.82 -15.66
C ARG A 114 -3.72 -0.83 -14.27
N ALA A 115 -4.03 -1.88 -13.51
CA ALA A 115 -3.48 -2.09 -12.19
C ALA A 115 -3.07 -3.55 -11.97
N ILE A 116 -1.96 -3.72 -11.26
CA ILE A 116 -1.49 -5.00 -10.72
C ILE A 116 -1.42 -4.83 -9.20
N VAL A 117 -2.03 -5.72 -8.44
CA VAL A 117 -2.08 -5.64 -6.98
C VAL A 117 -1.54 -6.92 -6.36
N MET A 118 -0.67 -6.80 -5.37
CA MET A 118 -0.16 -7.91 -4.55
C MET A 118 -0.63 -7.71 -3.10
N ASP A 119 -1.68 -8.40 -2.69
CA ASP A 119 -2.35 -8.19 -1.41
C ASP A 119 -2.46 -9.50 -0.59
N SER A 120 -1.58 -9.72 0.37
CA SER A 120 -0.40 -8.93 0.73
C SER A 120 0.89 -9.57 0.21
N ALA A 121 1.92 -8.78 0.08
CA ALA A 121 3.25 -9.27 -0.26
C ALA A 121 3.84 -10.19 0.82
N VAL A 122 3.36 -10.11 2.07
CA VAL A 122 4.07 -10.63 3.25
C VAL A 122 3.33 -11.70 4.05
N ALA A 123 2.08 -12.08 3.68
CA ALA A 123 1.32 -13.09 4.43
C ALA A 123 2.07 -14.43 4.50
N HIS A 124 2.45 -14.98 3.35
CA HIS A 124 3.19 -16.26 3.32
C HIS A 124 4.65 -16.14 3.79
N TYR A 125 5.27 -14.96 3.63
CA TYR A 125 6.57 -14.67 4.22
C TYR A 125 6.51 -14.81 5.74
N HIS A 126 5.54 -14.17 6.38
CA HIS A 126 5.37 -14.19 7.82
C HIS A 126 4.98 -15.60 8.32
N ALA A 127 4.04 -16.26 7.65
CA ALA A 127 3.65 -17.64 8.00
C ALA A 127 4.83 -18.62 7.93
N SER A 128 5.68 -18.48 6.91
CA SER A 128 6.89 -19.32 6.76
C SER A 128 7.90 -19.08 7.88
N LEU A 129 8.04 -17.86 8.38
CA LEU A 129 8.93 -17.57 9.51
C LEU A 129 8.41 -18.13 10.82
N LEU A 130 7.10 -18.05 11.07
CA LEU A 130 6.49 -18.60 12.29
C LEU A 130 6.69 -20.13 12.43
N GLY A 131 6.72 -20.84 11.31
CA GLY A 131 6.98 -22.29 11.28
C GLY A 131 8.46 -22.67 11.33
N THR A 132 9.40 -21.70 11.46
CA THR A 132 10.84 -21.96 11.39
C THR A 132 11.45 -22.02 12.79
N PRO A 133 12.24 -23.09 13.14
CA PRO A 133 12.96 -23.15 14.40
C PRO A 133 13.92 -21.96 14.59
N ALA A 134 14.09 -21.50 15.84
CA ALA A 134 14.83 -20.27 16.16
C ALA A 134 16.23 -20.20 15.57
N GLY A 135 16.98 -21.32 15.58
CA GLY A 135 18.35 -21.39 15.02
C GLY A 135 18.44 -21.16 13.50
N PHE A 136 17.33 -21.28 12.77
CA PHE A 136 17.28 -21.11 11.31
C PHE A 136 16.55 -19.85 10.86
N LEU A 137 16.00 -19.06 11.78
CA LEU A 137 15.18 -17.88 11.45
C LEU A 137 15.92 -16.86 10.56
N ALA A 138 17.19 -16.57 10.87
CA ALA A 138 17.95 -15.57 10.12
C ALA A 138 18.24 -16.00 8.67
N SER A 139 18.61 -17.29 8.48
CA SER A 139 18.84 -17.84 7.14
C SER A 139 17.56 -17.93 6.34
N LYS A 140 16.46 -18.38 6.98
CA LYS A 140 15.15 -18.46 6.35
C LYS A 140 14.59 -17.09 5.98
N ALA A 141 14.73 -16.10 6.85
CA ALA A 141 14.31 -14.73 6.55
C ALA A 141 15.04 -14.17 5.32
N ARG A 142 16.36 -14.43 5.20
CA ARG A 142 17.16 -13.98 4.05
C ARG A 142 16.73 -14.68 2.76
N GLU A 143 16.50 -15.99 2.79
CA GLU A 143 15.96 -16.74 1.64
C GLU A 143 14.62 -16.16 1.17
N LEU A 144 13.67 -15.99 2.10
CA LEU A 144 12.35 -15.50 1.81
C LEU A 144 12.35 -14.04 1.30
N GLN A 145 13.24 -13.19 1.83
CA GLN A 145 13.46 -11.84 1.33
C GLN A 145 13.98 -11.85 -0.11
N GLY A 146 14.91 -12.74 -0.44
CA GLY A 146 15.38 -12.94 -1.81
C GLY A 146 14.25 -13.33 -2.75
N ARG A 147 13.42 -14.32 -2.37
CA ARG A 147 12.23 -14.71 -3.16
C ARG A 147 11.23 -13.56 -3.35
N LEU A 148 10.96 -12.81 -2.29
CA LEU A 148 10.06 -11.68 -2.34
C LEU A 148 10.59 -10.56 -3.25
N SER A 149 11.90 -10.32 -3.23
CA SER A 149 12.56 -9.37 -4.14
C SER A 149 12.40 -9.76 -5.60
N VAL A 150 12.54 -11.04 -5.93
CA VAL A 150 12.31 -11.55 -7.30
C VAL A 150 10.86 -11.33 -7.73
N GLN A 151 9.89 -11.66 -6.88
CA GLN A 151 8.46 -11.46 -7.15
C GLN A 151 8.15 -9.99 -7.47
N VAL A 152 8.58 -9.09 -6.57
CA VAL A 152 8.32 -7.65 -6.74
C VAL A 152 9.01 -7.11 -7.99
N ASN A 153 10.25 -7.53 -8.28
CA ASN A 153 10.96 -7.12 -9.49
C ASN A 153 10.25 -7.60 -10.77
N SER A 154 9.73 -8.84 -10.79
CA SER A 154 8.96 -9.36 -11.93
C SER A 154 7.70 -8.52 -12.16
N LEU A 155 6.95 -8.22 -11.09
CA LEU A 155 5.74 -7.40 -11.19
C LEU A 155 6.05 -5.93 -11.55
N VAL A 156 7.16 -5.35 -11.08
CA VAL A 156 7.60 -4.00 -11.48
C VAL A 156 7.95 -3.96 -12.97
N ARG A 157 8.68 -4.97 -13.47
CA ARG A 157 8.99 -5.09 -14.90
C ARG A 157 7.72 -5.17 -15.73
N LEU A 158 6.79 -6.04 -15.33
CA LEU A 158 5.51 -6.20 -15.99
C LEU A 158 4.69 -4.89 -15.98
N ALA A 159 4.56 -4.26 -14.82
CA ALA A 159 3.88 -2.96 -14.70
C ALA A 159 4.53 -1.87 -15.57
N SER A 160 5.85 -1.89 -15.71
CA SER A 160 6.58 -0.96 -16.58
C SER A 160 6.28 -1.20 -18.05
N SER A 161 6.22 -2.48 -18.50
CA SER A 161 5.93 -2.84 -19.89
C SER A 161 4.54 -2.40 -20.35
N TYR A 162 3.55 -2.47 -19.45
CA TYR A 162 2.16 -2.10 -19.73
C TYR A 162 1.78 -0.69 -19.25
N ASN A 163 2.72 0.08 -18.72
CA ASN A 163 2.46 1.38 -18.08
C ASN A 163 1.37 1.29 -16.99
N SER A 164 1.31 0.17 -16.28
CA SER A 164 0.33 -0.13 -15.24
C SER A 164 0.74 0.43 -13.89
N VAL A 165 -0.23 0.62 -12.99
CA VAL A 165 0.02 0.90 -11.58
C VAL A 165 0.27 -0.42 -10.84
N LEU A 166 1.43 -0.57 -10.19
CA LEU A 166 1.69 -1.68 -9.28
C LEU A 166 1.49 -1.22 -7.84
N MET A 167 0.59 -1.88 -7.13
CA MET A 167 0.40 -1.72 -5.68
C MET A 167 0.75 -3.01 -4.95
N ALA A 168 1.36 -2.88 -3.78
CA ALA A 168 1.50 -3.99 -2.85
C ALA A 168 1.08 -3.58 -1.44
N THR A 169 0.53 -4.52 -0.68
CA THR A 169 0.26 -4.29 0.74
C THR A 169 1.26 -5.01 1.63
N SER A 170 1.52 -4.46 2.79
CA SER A 170 2.34 -5.06 3.84
C SER A 170 1.74 -4.83 5.22
N TRP A 171 2.23 -5.58 6.20
CA TRP A 171 1.81 -5.47 7.57
C TRP A 171 2.78 -4.62 8.40
N LEU A 172 2.25 -3.99 9.43
CA LEU A 172 3.05 -3.34 10.46
C LEU A 172 3.68 -4.41 11.35
N LYS A 173 4.97 -4.24 11.71
CA LYS A 173 5.62 -5.11 12.70
C LYS A 173 4.94 -4.95 14.05
N SER A 174 4.57 -6.06 14.69
CA SER A 174 4.11 -6.07 16.08
C SER A 174 5.20 -5.47 17.00
N GLY A 175 4.81 -4.56 17.89
CA GLY A 175 5.71 -3.84 18.79
C GLY A 175 6.15 -2.44 18.31
N VAL A 176 5.94 -2.09 17.03
CA VAL A 176 6.18 -0.73 16.51
C VAL A 176 4.91 0.13 16.59
N GLY A 177 3.73 -0.49 16.48
CA GLY A 177 2.44 0.21 16.54
C GLY A 177 1.90 0.45 17.96
N GLU A 178 2.25 -0.42 18.94
CA GLU A 178 1.73 -0.30 20.31
C GLU A 178 2.55 0.65 21.21
N LYS A 179 3.78 1.00 20.82
CA LYS A 179 4.69 1.86 21.62
C LYS A 179 4.99 3.23 21.01
N MET A 180 4.48 3.56 19.85
CA MET A 180 4.35 4.97 19.51
C MET A 180 3.15 5.53 20.25
N SER A 181 3.32 5.76 21.56
CA SER A 181 2.38 6.55 22.34
C SER A 181 2.21 7.90 21.65
N GLU A 182 1.03 8.52 21.79
CA GLU A 182 0.75 9.88 21.33
C GLU A 182 1.92 10.84 21.62
N LYS A 183 2.60 10.64 22.77
CA LYS A 183 3.81 11.34 23.18
C LYS A 183 4.97 11.23 22.18
N LYS A 184 5.18 10.08 21.56
CA LYS A 184 6.32 9.85 20.65
C LYS A 184 6.02 10.37 19.24
N ILE A 185 4.76 10.37 18.82
CA ILE A 185 4.31 11.03 17.59
C ILE A 185 4.47 12.55 17.75
N ILE A 186 4.13 13.08 18.90
CA ILE A 186 4.30 14.50 19.28
C ILE A 186 5.79 14.86 19.38
N GLU A 187 6.62 14.02 20.01
CA GLU A 187 8.07 14.26 20.10
C GLU A 187 8.75 14.27 18.73
N VAL A 188 8.40 13.36 17.82
CA VAL A 188 8.92 13.34 16.44
C VAL A 188 8.44 14.58 15.66
N ALA A 189 7.18 15.01 15.86
CA ALA A 189 6.65 16.22 15.24
C ALA A 189 7.25 17.51 15.83
N LEU A 190 7.57 17.53 17.12
CA LEU A 190 8.22 18.66 17.78
C LEU A 190 9.71 18.75 17.46
N GLN A 191 10.40 17.62 17.28
CA GLN A 191 11.79 17.58 16.81
C GLN A 191 11.93 18.06 15.36
N ALA A 192 10.91 17.81 14.51
CA ALA A 192 10.86 18.37 13.16
C ALA A 192 10.67 19.90 13.12
N LYS A 193 10.23 20.52 14.22
CA LYS A 193 10.09 21.99 14.36
C LYS A 193 11.38 22.70 14.79
N GLN A 194 12.40 21.98 15.27
CA GLN A 194 13.69 22.56 15.57
C GLN A 194 14.55 22.51 14.30
N GLU A 195 14.61 23.65 13.63
CA GLU A 195 15.42 23.89 12.44
C GLU A 195 16.88 23.46 12.64
N LYS A 196 17.25 22.31 12.10
CA LYS A 196 18.61 22.00 11.72
C LYS A 196 18.64 21.57 10.25
N PRO A 197 19.66 22.00 9.50
CA PRO A 197 19.71 21.78 8.06
C PRO A 197 19.74 20.29 7.73
N VAL A 198 19.13 19.96 6.62
CA VAL A 198 18.86 18.66 6.01
C VAL A 198 20.17 17.88 5.73
N GLY A 199 20.89 17.49 6.80
CA GLY A 199 22.06 16.62 6.71
C GLY A 199 21.90 15.28 7.43
N ASP A 200 21.01 15.20 8.42
CA ASP A 200 20.90 14.04 9.32
C ASP A 200 19.49 13.40 9.38
N VAL A 201 18.61 13.72 8.43
CA VAL A 201 17.29 13.09 8.34
C VAL A 201 17.42 11.60 7.99
N GLU A 202 18.47 11.21 7.27
CA GLU A 202 18.80 9.80 7.02
C GLU A 202 19.14 9.02 8.29
N GLY A 203 19.79 9.63 9.29
CA GLY A 203 20.10 9.01 10.56
C GLY A 203 18.88 8.77 11.45
N ALA A 204 17.96 9.72 11.50
CA ALA A 204 16.74 9.60 12.32
C ALA A 204 15.70 8.64 11.71
N PHE A 205 15.60 8.57 10.38
CA PHE A 205 14.78 7.60 9.67
C PHE A 205 15.51 6.26 9.42
N GLY A 206 16.83 6.23 9.35
CA GLY A 206 17.62 5.02 9.21
C GLY A 206 17.63 4.14 10.45
N ALA A 207 17.48 4.71 11.66
CA ALA A 207 17.36 3.96 12.91
C ALA A 207 15.93 3.45 13.16
N VAL A 208 14.91 4.05 12.57
CA VAL A 208 13.51 3.59 12.57
C VAL A 208 13.21 3.11 11.16
N GLY A 209 13.76 1.97 10.77
CA GLY A 209 13.38 1.31 9.51
C GLY A 209 11.86 1.26 9.43
N TYR A 210 11.27 1.53 8.25
CA TYR A 210 9.83 1.43 8.04
C TYR A 210 9.31 0.23 8.82
N GLY A 211 8.39 0.44 9.76
CA GLY A 211 7.90 -0.59 10.67
C GLY A 211 7.08 -1.68 9.98
N LEU A 212 7.45 -2.03 8.74
CA LEU A 212 6.75 -3.00 7.90
C LEU A 212 7.43 -4.37 7.93
N ILE A 213 6.65 -5.43 7.77
CA ILE A 213 7.12 -6.79 7.54
C ILE A 213 7.59 -6.92 6.08
N GLY A 214 8.56 -7.80 5.82
CA GLY A 214 9.14 -8.03 4.49
C GLY A 214 10.50 -7.36 4.28
N GLY A 215 10.93 -6.55 5.25
CA GLY A 215 12.27 -5.97 5.29
C GLY A 215 12.41 -4.64 4.55
N GLN A 216 13.58 -4.03 4.72
CA GLN A 216 13.91 -2.75 4.11
C GLN A 216 13.93 -2.80 2.58
N HIS A 217 14.15 -3.99 1.99
CA HIS A 217 14.32 -4.11 0.55
C HIS A 217 13.05 -3.71 -0.23
N ILE A 218 11.86 -4.15 0.22
CA ILE A 218 10.59 -3.74 -0.42
C ILE A 218 10.39 -2.22 -0.30
N ALA A 219 10.69 -1.66 0.86
CA ALA A 219 10.61 -0.21 1.07
C ALA A 219 11.59 0.55 0.17
N TYR A 220 12.78 -0.02 -0.07
CA TYR A 220 13.77 0.56 -0.98
C TYR A 220 13.25 0.59 -2.43
N MET A 221 12.64 -0.49 -2.88
CA MET A 221 12.10 -0.61 -4.24
C MET A 221 10.89 0.30 -4.47
N ALA A 222 10.08 0.56 -3.45
CA ALA A 222 8.89 1.38 -3.56
C ALA A 222 9.23 2.83 -3.93
N LYS A 223 8.46 3.42 -4.85
CA LYS A 223 8.55 4.84 -5.23
C LYS A 223 7.59 5.72 -4.44
N SER A 224 6.52 5.12 -3.91
CA SER A 224 5.69 5.72 -2.88
C SER A 224 5.42 4.72 -1.75
N ILE A 225 5.36 5.22 -0.52
CA ILE A 225 5.00 4.45 0.68
C ILE A 225 3.93 5.23 1.44
N ILE A 226 2.77 4.63 1.56
CA ILE A 226 1.63 5.14 2.33
C ILE A 226 1.45 4.27 3.55
N ARG A 227 1.55 4.85 4.74
CA ARG A 227 1.12 4.20 5.97
C ARG A 227 -0.34 4.51 6.24
N MET A 228 -1.12 3.45 6.44
CA MET A 228 -2.53 3.56 6.78
C MET A 228 -2.72 3.27 8.26
N SER A 229 -3.39 4.18 8.98
CA SER A 229 -3.59 4.11 10.44
C SER A 229 -5.05 4.37 10.80
N ALA A 230 -5.52 3.71 11.86
CA ALA A 230 -6.79 4.06 12.50
C ALA A 230 -6.67 5.45 13.13
N THR A 231 -7.80 6.13 13.28
CA THR A 231 -7.89 7.42 13.95
C THR A 231 -8.82 7.34 15.16
N LYS A 232 -8.75 8.31 16.05
CA LYS A 232 -9.73 8.49 17.14
C LYS A 232 -10.95 9.30 16.70
N LEU A 233 -10.96 9.85 15.49
CA LEU A 233 -12.10 10.64 14.99
C LEU A 233 -13.36 9.80 14.89
N ARG A 234 -13.29 8.71 14.15
CA ARG A 234 -14.37 7.73 13.96
C ARG A 234 -13.75 6.37 13.57
N HIS A 235 -14.44 5.26 13.86
CA HIS A 235 -13.95 3.91 13.55
C HIS A 235 -13.72 3.66 12.06
N ASP A 236 -14.50 4.29 11.19
CA ASP A 236 -14.45 4.22 9.73
C ASP A 236 -13.52 5.26 9.10
N VAL A 237 -13.00 6.23 9.87
CA VAL A 237 -12.03 7.21 9.38
C VAL A 237 -10.61 6.72 9.59
N LYS A 238 -9.81 6.81 8.53
CA LYS A 238 -8.40 6.39 8.53
C LYS A 238 -7.50 7.54 8.08
N ALA A 239 -6.32 7.59 8.64
CA ALA A 239 -5.27 8.48 8.19
C ALA A 239 -4.37 7.76 7.18
N LEU A 240 -4.11 8.39 6.04
CA LEU A 240 -3.09 8.00 5.07
C LEU A 240 -1.91 8.95 5.23
N VAL A 241 -0.77 8.42 5.62
CA VAL A 241 0.47 9.17 5.84
C VAL A 241 1.44 8.86 4.72
N LEU A 242 1.88 9.87 3.99
CA LEU A 242 2.87 9.72 2.92
C LEU A 242 4.28 9.75 3.55
N GLU A 243 4.91 8.58 3.65
CA GLU A 243 6.25 8.44 4.25
C GLU A 243 7.37 8.47 3.22
N LYS A 244 7.07 8.06 1.98
CA LYS A 244 7.99 8.14 0.84
C LYS A 244 7.23 8.49 -0.41
N CYS A 245 7.73 9.41 -1.19
CA CYS A 245 7.26 9.69 -2.54
C CYS A 245 8.37 10.39 -3.33
N VAL A 246 8.50 10.04 -4.61
CA VAL A 246 9.44 10.71 -5.51
C VAL A 246 8.81 11.95 -6.17
N ASP A 247 7.48 12.08 -6.10
CA ASP A 247 6.70 13.09 -6.81
C ASP A 247 6.04 14.12 -5.89
N ALA A 248 6.07 13.91 -4.57
CA ALA A 248 5.44 14.79 -3.59
C ALA A 248 6.27 14.87 -2.30
N ALA A 249 6.09 15.97 -1.57
CA ALA A 249 6.68 16.12 -0.24
C ALA A 249 6.13 15.05 0.71
N THR A 250 6.99 14.49 1.54
CA THR A 250 6.66 13.50 2.57
C THR A 250 6.14 14.16 3.85
N ALA A 251 5.79 13.36 4.86
CA ALA A 251 5.18 13.81 6.11
C ALA A 251 3.85 14.58 5.91
N ARG A 252 3.11 14.23 4.86
CA ARG A 252 1.76 14.73 4.55
C ARG A 252 0.74 13.68 4.92
N VAL A 253 -0.43 14.14 5.33
CA VAL A 253 -1.53 13.29 5.82
C VAL A 253 -2.82 13.71 5.17
N VAL A 254 -3.64 12.71 4.82
CA VAL A 254 -5.04 12.91 4.46
C VAL A 254 -5.92 11.96 5.26
N PHE A 255 -7.18 12.33 5.43
CA PHE A 255 -8.17 11.48 6.06
C PHE A 255 -9.13 10.93 5.00
N VAL A 256 -9.38 9.64 5.10
CA VAL A 256 -10.33 8.92 4.25
C VAL A 256 -11.36 8.21 5.10
N GLN A 257 -12.55 8.07 4.57
CA GLN A 257 -13.61 7.25 5.16
C GLN A 257 -13.67 5.91 4.44
N LEU A 258 -13.74 4.83 5.21
CA LEU A 258 -13.94 3.47 4.72
C LEU A 258 -15.36 3.02 5.05
N ASP A 259 -16.06 2.52 4.06
CA ASP A 259 -17.32 1.80 4.24
C ASP A 259 -17.31 0.48 3.44
N GLN A 260 -18.45 -0.21 3.39
CA GLN A 260 -18.61 -1.44 2.63
C GLN A 260 -18.43 -1.26 1.12
N ARG A 261 -18.57 -0.03 0.64
CA ARG A 261 -18.47 0.34 -0.77
C ARG A 261 -17.08 0.83 -1.17
N GLY A 262 -16.13 0.93 -0.25
CA GLY A 262 -14.75 1.30 -0.55
C GLY A 262 -14.24 2.50 0.23
N VAL A 263 -13.46 3.34 -0.42
CA VAL A 263 -12.75 4.48 0.18
C VAL A 263 -13.16 5.78 -0.47
N THR A 264 -13.54 6.76 0.36
CA THR A 264 -13.89 8.12 -0.06
C THR A 264 -13.13 9.15 0.77
N SER A 265 -13.12 10.42 0.33
CA SER A 265 -12.57 11.52 1.14
C SER A 265 -13.39 11.71 2.41
N TYR A 266 -12.71 12.02 3.52
CA TYR A 266 -13.38 12.40 4.76
C TYR A 266 -13.34 13.92 4.92
N GLY A 267 -14.51 14.55 4.99
CA GLY A 267 -14.64 16.01 5.04
C GLY A 267 -14.18 16.70 3.75
N GLU A 268 -13.74 17.94 3.89
CA GLU A 268 -13.13 18.65 2.75
C GLU A 268 -11.80 17.98 2.36
N PRO A 269 -11.55 17.70 1.07
CA PRO A 269 -10.31 17.14 0.61
C PRO A 269 -9.15 18.09 0.91
N LYS A 270 -8.38 17.80 1.94
CA LYS A 270 -7.24 18.62 2.35
C LYS A 270 -6.05 17.73 2.70
N VAL A 271 -4.92 18.06 2.10
CA VAL A 271 -3.63 17.47 2.47
C VAL A 271 -3.01 18.32 3.56
N LEU A 272 -2.79 17.71 4.72
CA LEU A 272 -2.27 18.40 5.91
C LEU A 272 -0.80 18.04 6.15
N PRO A 273 0.03 18.97 6.62
CA PRO A 273 1.27 18.63 7.29
C PRO A 273 1.00 17.73 8.50
N MET A 274 1.94 16.86 8.85
CA MET A 274 1.79 15.93 9.98
C MET A 274 1.42 16.65 11.30
N SER A 275 2.00 17.81 11.56
CA SER A 275 1.73 18.60 12.76
C SER A 275 0.28 19.07 12.85
N GLU A 276 -0.31 19.49 11.73
CA GLU A 276 -1.72 19.90 11.68
C GLU A 276 -2.66 18.69 11.80
N ALA A 277 -2.33 17.59 11.13
CA ALA A 277 -3.12 16.36 11.20
C ALA A 277 -3.21 15.82 12.65
N ILE A 278 -2.14 15.94 13.43
CA ILE A 278 -2.14 15.58 14.85
C ILE A 278 -3.12 16.47 15.63
N ALA A 279 -3.11 17.78 15.40
CA ALA A 279 -4.02 18.71 16.06
C ALA A 279 -5.49 18.44 15.72
N VAL A 280 -5.80 18.04 14.47
CA VAL A 280 -7.15 17.59 14.08
C VAL A 280 -7.56 16.34 14.85
N VAL A 281 -6.68 15.33 14.96
CA VAL A 281 -6.98 14.08 15.69
C VAL A 281 -7.17 14.32 17.19
N LEU A 282 -6.44 15.29 17.77
CA LEU A 282 -6.57 15.65 19.17
C LEU A 282 -7.77 16.58 19.44
N GLY A 283 -8.46 17.05 18.41
CA GLY A 283 -9.59 18.00 18.56
C GLY A 283 -9.18 19.43 18.84
N GLU A 284 -7.92 19.78 18.61
CA GLU A 284 -7.36 21.14 18.80
C GLU A 284 -7.62 22.05 17.58
N LEU A 285 -7.90 21.45 16.44
CA LEU A 285 -8.31 22.13 15.20
C LEU A 285 -9.65 21.53 14.73
N LYS A 286 -10.58 22.40 14.32
CA LYS A 286 -11.87 22.02 13.72
C LYS A 286 -11.77 21.91 12.21
#